data_9fcd691442c4adbfb3e2a7a765339ca0
#
_entry.id   9fcd691442c4adbfb3e2a7a765339ca0
#
_cell.length_a   1.000
_cell.length_b   1.000
_cell.length_c   1.000
_cell.angle_alpha   90.00
_cell.angle_beta   90.00
_cell.angle_gamma   90.00
#
_symmetry.space_group_name_H-M   'P 1'
#
loop_
_entity.id
_entity.type
_entity.pdbx_description
1 polymer ?
#
loop_
_entity_poly.entity_id
_entity_poly.type
_entity_poly.pdbx_seq_one_letter_code
_entity_poly.pdbx_strand_id
1 'polypeptide(L)'
;MTLINTNKINFKNFKIESYNEKFIIFLFSFLPISLILGNSVINSNILIIDLFFLLTCYHQKQWSWIRNKYFYFFISIWIYLVINSIISENVDASLFDAIRKEIVYPKNDSIIRSVGFIRFIIFLFAVQYFFFNSKKNFNQIFLYWSIIIFVVLIDVVFERIFGFNLLYILCI
;
A
#
# COMPACT_ATOMS: atom_id res chain seq x y z
N MET A 1 11.78 -17.59 -31.57
CA MET A 1 11.12 -17.22 -30.32
C MET A 1 12.09 -16.29 -29.58
N THR A 2 12.01 -15.00 -29.87
CA THR A 2 12.94 -13.95 -29.37
C THR A 2 12.57 -13.62 -27.96
N LEU A 3 13.48 -13.94 -27.04
CA LEU A 3 13.39 -13.61 -25.62
C LEU A 3 13.21 -12.10 -25.46
N ILE A 4 12.10 -11.72 -24.87
CA ILE A 4 11.79 -10.37 -24.46
C ILE A 4 12.92 -9.91 -23.54
N ASN A 5 13.72 -8.98 -24.04
CA ASN A 5 14.76 -8.29 -23.28
C ASN A 5 14.06 -7.43 -22.23
N THR A 6 13.78 -8.05 -21.08
CA THR A 6 13.28 -7.32 -19.91
C THR A 6 14.39 -6.36 -19.51
N ASN A 7 14.21 -5.07 -19.78
CA ASN A 7 15.03 -4.00 -19.21
C ASN A 7 15.06 -4.18 -17.69
N LYS A 8 16.04 -4.97 -17.23
CA LYS A 8 16.34 -5.09 -15.79
C LYS A 8 16.63 -3.68 -15.31
N ILE A 9 15.73 -3.15 -14.49
CA ILE A 9 15.99 -1.91 -13.75
C ILE A 9 17.29 -2.16 -12.99
N ASN A 10 18.33 -1.44 -13.37
CA ASN A 10 19.69 -1.68 -12.88
C ASN A 10 19.83 -0.98 -11.52
N PHE A 11 19.37 -1.62 -10.45
CA PHE A 11 19.54 -1.17 -9.06
C PHE A 11 20.94 -1.51 -8.50
N LYS A 12 21.96 -1.60 -9.36
CA LYS A 12 23.23 -2.30 -9.13
C LYS A 12 24.16 -1.72 -8.04
N ASN A 13 23.89 -0.55 -7.45
CA ASN A 13 24.80 0.10 -6.49
C ASN A 13 24.11 0.60 -5.22
N PHE A 14 23.15 -0.17 -4.71
CA PHE A 14 22.41 0.23 -3.53
C PHE A 14 23.05 -0.31 -2.24
N LYS A 15 23.78 0.52 -1.54
CA LYS A 15 24.23 0.28 -0.18
C LYS A 15 23.29 1.06 0.75
N ILE A 16 22.20 0.43 1.18
CA ILE A 16 21.37 0.99 2.26
C ILE A 16 22.23 1.01 3.50
N GLU A 17 22.33 2.13 4.19
CA GLU A 17 22.93 2.16 5.51
C GLU A 17 22.19 1.17 6.41
N SER A 18 22.91 0.39 7.20
CA SER A 18 22.38 -0.73 8.00
C SER A 18 21.21 -0.37 8.91
N TYR A 19 21.11 0.88 9.36
CA TYR A 19 20.00 1.39 10.16
C TYR A 19 18.71 1.55 9.34
N ASN A 20 18.82 2.09 8.14
CA ASN A 20 17.69 2.30 7.25
C ASN A 20 17.08 0.98 6.79
N GLU A 21 17.91 -0.04 6.60
CA GLU A 21 17.47 -1.37 6.21
C GLU A 21 16.59 -2.04 7.29
N LYS A 22 17.01 -1.98 8.55
CA LYS A 22 16.24 -2.51 9.68
C LYS A 22 14.89 -1.81 9.86
N PHE A 23 14.87 -0.50 9.70
CA PHE A 23 13.65 0.29 9.82
C PHE A 23 12.65 -0.05 8.71
N ILE A 24 13.12 -0.24 7.49
CA ILE A 24 12.28 -0.66 6.35
C ILE A 24 11.69 -2.05 6.61
N ILE A 25 12.52 -3.01 7.05
CA ILE A 25 12.06 -4.36 7.39
C ILE A 25 10.96 -4.29 8.46
N PHE A 26 11.14 -3.45 9.47
CA PHE A 26 10.14 -3.26 10.52
C PHE A 26 8.82 -2.71 9.95
N LEU A 27 8.85 -1.64 9.14
CA LEU A 27 7.65 -1.05 8.54
C LEU A 27 6.88 -2.05 7.67
N PHE A 28 7.59 -2.81 6.83
CA PHE A 28 6.95 -3.83 6.02
C PHE A 28 6.44 -5.02 6.85
N SER A 29 7.15 -5.41 7.89
CA SER A 29 6.71 -6.49 8.79
C SER A 29 5.46 -6.10 9.58
N PHE A 30 5.28 -4.80 9.84
CA PHE A 30 4.13 -4.26 10.55
C PHE A 30 2.86 -4.17 9.70
N LEU A 31 2.94 -4.32 8.36
CA LEU A 31 1.78 -4.20 7.47
C LEU A 31 0.59 -5.11 7.85
N PRO A 32 0.75 -6.41 8.13
CA PRO A 32 -0.39 -7.26 8.52
C PRO A 32 -1.03 -6.82 9.83
N ILE A 33 -0.22 -6.37 10.79
CA ILE A 33 -0.74 -5.83 12.07
C ILE A 33 -1.53 -4.55 11.81
N SER A 34 -1.04 -3.67 10.95
CA SER A 34 -1.72 -2.43 10.62
C SER A 34 -3.07 -2.67 9.90
N LEU A 35 -3.20 -3.78 9.15
CA LEU A 35 -4.47 -4.22 8.57
C LEU A 35 -5.50 -4.61 9.64
N ILE A 36 -5.06 -5.34 10.69
CA ILE A 36 -5.91 -5.75 11.80
C ILE A 36 -6.36 -4.55 12.63
N LEU A 37 -5.46 -3.59 12.86
CA LEU A 37 -5.73 -2.37 13.62
C LEU A 37 -6.67 -1.38 12.91
N GLY A 38 -6.89 -1.56 11.60
CA GLY A 38 -7.89 -0.84 10.84
C GLY A 38 -7.33 0.18 9.83
N ASN A 39 -8.27 0.78 9.10
CA ASN A 39 -7.98 1.59 7.92
C ASN A 39 -7.07 2.81 8.18
N SER A 40 -7.18 3.46 9.33
CA SER A 40 -6.33 4.61 9.65
C SER A 40 -4.88 4.22 9.84
N VAL A 41 -4.64 3.10 10.53
CA VAL A 41 -3.28 2.63 10.84
C VAL A 41 -2.57 2.15 9.59
N ILE A 42 -3.24 1.35 8.74
CA ILE A 42 -2.63 0.88 7.50
C ILE A 42 -2.34 2.05 6.54
N ASN A 43 -3.24 3.02 6.43
CA ASN A 43 -3.03 4.20 5.61
C ASN A 43 -1.83 5.02 6.09
N SER A 44 -1.68 5.19 7.41
CA SER A 44 -0.52 5.87 8.00
C SER A 44 0.77 5.09 7.76
N ASN A 45 0.75 3.77 7.90
CA ASN A 45 1.92 2.92 7.65
C ASN A 45 2.38 2.99 6.18
N ILE A 46 1.44 2.89 5.23
CA ILE A 46 1.73 3.06 3.79
C ILE A 46 2.35 4.43 3.53
N LEU A 47 1.78 5.49 4.09
CA LEU A 47 2.29 6.85 3.91
C LEU A 47 3.72 7.01 4.44
N ILE A 48 4.04 6.40 5.58
CA ILE A 48 5.40 6.41 6.15
C ILE A 48 6.37 5.68 5.22
N ILE A 49 5.97 4.53 4.67
CA ILE A 49 6.79 3.76 3.70
C ILE A 49 7.05 4.59 2.44
N ASP A 50 6.01 5.26 1.91
CA ASP A 50 6.11 6.10 0.72
C ASP A 50 7.04 7.29 0.94
N LEU A 51 6.90 7.99 2.06
CA LEU A 51 7.79 9.10 2.43
C LEU A 51 9.24 8.62 2.55
N PHE A 52 9.45 7.48 3.21
CA PHE A 52 10.78 6.92 3.36
C PHE A 52 11.40 6.51 2.02
N PHE A 53 10.60 5.93 1.13
CA PHE A 53 11.02 5.61 -0.23
C PHE A 53 11.40 6.85 -1.02
N LEU A 54 10.57 7.89 -1.02
CA LEU A 54 10.84 9.15 -1.72
C LEU A 54 12.09 9.85 -1.18
N LEU A 55 12.27 9.89 0.16
CA LEU A 55 13.47 10.43 0.78
C LEU A 55 14.72 9.65 0.35
N THR A 56 14.64 8.32 0.30
CA THR A 56 15.74 7.47 -0.16
C THR A 56 16.07 7.74 -1.62
N CYS A 57 15.06 7.84 -2.50
CA CYS A 57 15.24 8.19 -3.91
C CYS A 57 15.86 9.57 -4.09
N TYR A 58 15.46 10.54 -3.26
CA TYR A 58 16.01 11.90 -3.28
C TYR A 58 17.49 11.93 -2.89
N HIS A 59 17.84 11.29 -1.76
CA HIS A 59 19.24 11.23 -1.30
C HIS A 59 20.17 10.53 -2.29
N GLN A 60 19.68 9.49 -2.93
CA GLN A 60 20.48 8.69 -3.87
C GLN A 60 20.40 9.16 -5.30
N LYS A 61 19.59 10.19 -5.58
CA LYS A 61 19.31 10.69 -6.94
C LYS A 61 18.86 9.60 -7.92
N GLN A 62 18.16 8.57 -7.40
CA GLN A 62 17.70 7.43 -8.19
C GLN A 62 16.22 7.57 -8.55
N TRP A 63 15.96 8.21 -9.68
CA TRP A 63 14.62 8.41 -10.24
C TRP A 63 14.32 7.46 -11.42
N SER A 64 15.06 6.36 -11.54
CA SER A 64 14.91 5.40 -12.64
C SER A 64 13.53 4.74 -12.71
N TRP A 65 12.84 4.62 -11.56
CA TRP A 65 11.50 4.05 -11.48
C TRP A 65 10.44 4.90 -12.21
N ILE A 66 10.61 6.24 -12.29
CA ILE A 66 9.71 7.13 -13.03
C ILE A 66 9.77 6.85 -14.54
N ARG A 67 10.94 6.41 -15.05
CA ARG A 67 11.11 6.08 -16.48
C ARG A 67 10.60 4.69 -16.84
N ASN A 68 10.02 3.97 -15.90
CA ASN A 68 9.49 2.63 -16.13
C ASN A 68 8.17 2.70 -16.90
N LYS A 69 7.98 1.82 -17.90
CA LYS A 69 6.73 1.69 -18.65
C LYS A 69 5.53 1.43 -17.75
N TYR A 70 5.72 0.65 -16.68
CA TYR A 70 4.67 0.37 -15.70
C TYR A 70 4.24 1.62 -14.92
N PHE A 71 5.16 2.55 -14.66
CA PHE A 71 4.82 3.81 -14.02
C PHE A 71 3.84 4.62 -14.89
N TYR A 72 4.13 4.77 -16.18
CA TYR A 72 3.24 5.47 -17.11
C TYR A 72 1.88 4.79 -17.23
N PHE A 73 1.84 3.47 -17.21
CA PHE A 73 0.59 2.71 -17.21
C PHE A 73 -0.26 3.01 -15.95
N PHE A 74 0.32 2.94 -14.76
CA PHE A 74 -0.40 3.22 -13.52
C PHE A 74 -0.80 4.69 -13.38
N ILE A 75 0.04 5.62 -13.83
CA ILE A 75 -0.30 7.05 -13.87
C ILE A 75 -1.47 7.32 -14.83
N SER A 76 -1.53 6.66 -15.98
CA SER A 76 -2.67 6.83 -16.89
C SER A 76 -3.99 6.33 -16.29
N ILE A 77 -3.95 5.21 -15.55
CA ILE A 77 -5.12 4.74 -14.79
C ILE A 77 -5.52 5.76 -13.71
N TRP A 78 -4.55 6.28 -12.98
CA TRP A 78 -4.83 7.28 -11.95
C TRP A 78 -5.44 8.56 -12.53
N ILE A 79 -4.91 9.09 -13.63
CA ILE A 79 -5.47 10.24 -14.33
C ILE A 79 -6.92 9.95 -14.76
N TYR A 80 -7.18 8.76 -15.31
CA TYR A 80 -8.53 8.34 -15.67
C TYR A 80 -9.49 8.35 -14.46
N LEU A 81 -9.05 7.81 -13.32
CA LEU A 81 -9.85 7.80 -12.08
C LEU A 81 -10.17 9.22 -11.59
N VAL A 82 -9.18 10.13 -11.63
CA VAL A 82 -9.37 11.53 -11.23
C VAL A 82 -10.36 12.24 -12.17
N ILE A 83 -10.18 12.08 -13.49
CA ILE A 83 -11.10 12.69 -14.47
C ILE A 83 -12.51 12.14 -14.29
N ASN A 84 -12.68 10.83 -14.16
CA ASN A 84 -13.97 10.21 -13.95
C ASN A 84 -14.65 10.69 -12.64
N SER A 85 -13.87 10.88 -11.59
CA SER A 85 -14.35 11.41 -10.31
C SER A 85 -14.87 12.85 -10.44
N ILE A 86 -14.16 13.70 -11.19
CA ILE A 86 -14.59 15.09 -11.45
C ILE A 86 -15.87 15.13 -12.29
N ILE A 87 -15.98 14.28 -13.32
CA ILE A 87 -17.17 14.20 -14.16
C ILE A 87 -18.36 13.67 -13.35
N SER A 88 -18.17 12.62 -12.56
CA SER A 88 -19.21 12.01 -11.74
C SER A 88 -19.77 12.95 -10.68
N GLU A 89 -18.98 13.89 -10.18
CA GLU A 89 -19.41 14.87 -9.18
C GLU A 89 -20.29 15.97 -9.78
N ASN A 90 -20.14 16.21 -11.09
CA ASN A 90 -20.95 17.18 -11.84
C ASN A 90 -22.27 16.58 -12.38
N VAL A 91 -22.41 15.26 -12.37
CA VAL A 91 -23.69 14.61 -12.69
C VAL A 91 -24.57 14.69 -11.46
N ASP A 92 -25.63 15.50 -11.55
CA ASP A 92 -26.60 15.74 -10.49
C ASP A 92 -26.99 14.44 -9.79
N ALA A 93 -26.65 14.35 -8.50
CA ALA A 93 -27.02 13.28 -7.59
C ALA A 93 -28.55 13.12 -7.45
N SER A 94 -29.35 14.00 -8.09
CA SER A 94 -30.78 14.06 -8.00
C SER A 94 -31.54 12.77 -8.31
N LEU A 95 -31.00 11.91 -9.14
CA LEU A 95 -31.57 10.59 -9.43
C LEU A 95 -31.26 9.53 -8.34
N PHE A 96 -30.13 9.66 -7.64
CA PHE A 96 -29.74 8.71 -6.58
C PHE A 96 -30.17 9.17 -5.19
N ASP A 97 -30.32 10.46 -4.94
CA ASP A 97 -30.79 11.04 -3.67
C ASP A 97 -32.26 10.69 -3.37
N ALA A 98 -33.05 10.42 -4.40
CA ALA A 98 -34.44 9.97 -4.21
C ALA A 98 -34.51 8.57 -3.56
N ILE A 99 -33.46 7.76 -3.65
CA ILE A 99 -33.41 6.37 -3.14
C ILE A 99 -32.56 6.26 -1.86
N ARG A 100 -31.63 7.18 -1.61
CA ARG A 100 -30.69 7.16 -0.46
C ARG A 100 -30.78 8.42 0.41
N LYS A 101 -31.90 8.62 1.05
CA LYS A 101 -32.15 9.79 1.92
C LYS A 101 -31.29 9.91 3.19
N GLU A 102 -30.37 8.99 3.50
CA GLU A 102 -29.71 8.96 4.82
C GLU A 102 -28.19 9.10 4.87
N ILE A 103 -27.47 9.09 3.74
CA ILE A 103 -26.01 9.22 3.79
C ILE A 103 -25.59 10.43 2.96
N VAL A 104 -25.47 11.59 3.61
CA VAL A 104 -24.87 12.79 3.02
C VAL A 104 -23.36 12.58 2.94
N TYR A 105 -22.85 12.11 1.81
CA TYR A 105 -21.42 12.16 1.55
C TYR A 105 -20.99 13.62 1.34
N PRO A 106 -19.90 14.07 1.96
CA PRO A 106 -19.40 15.41 1.73
C PRO A 106 -19.07 15.58 0.23
N LYS A 107 -19.54 16.68 -0.35
CA LYS A 107 -19.19 17.10 -1.70
C LYS A 107 -17.65 17.11 -1.78
N ASN A 108 -17.05 16.55 -2.81
CA ASN A 108 -15.60 16.35 -3.01
C ASN A 108 -14.99 15.07 -2.40
N ASP A 109 -15.72 14.20 -1.71
CA ASP A 109 -15.15 12.98 -1.13
C ASP A 109 -14.61 12.03 -2.23
N SER A 110 -15.28 11.96 -3.36
CA SER A 110 -14.90 11.18 -4.53
C SER A 110 -13.57 11.67 -5.12
N ILE A 111 -13.38 12.98 -5.26
CA ILE A 111 -12.13 13.57 -5.77
C ILE A 111 -10.98 13.32 -4.80
N ILE A 112 -11.19 13.54 -3.50
CA ILE A 112 -10.18 13.34 -2.47
C ILE A 112 -9.70 11.90 -2.48
N ARG A 113 -10.60 10.93 -2.59
CA ARG A 113 -10.26 9.50 -2.68
C ARG A 113 -9.48 9.17 -3.95
N SER A 114 -9.90 9.71 -5.10
CA SER A 114 -9.23 9.49 -6.39
C SER A 114 -7.83 10.08 -6.40
N VAL A 115 -7.65 11.29 -5.90
CA VAL A 115 -6.33 11.93 -5.77
C VAL A 115 -5.46 11.14 -4.79
N GLY A 116 -6.03 10.72 -3.65
CA GLY A 116 -5.32 9.93 -2.65
C GLY A 116 -4.83 8.57 -3.15
N PHE A 117 -5.37 8.06 -4.26
CA PHE A 117 -4.96 6.77 -4.83
C PHE A 117 -3.50 6.75 -5.31
N ILE A 118 -2.90 7.91 -5.61
CA ILE A 118 -1.51 8.02 -6.05
C ILE A 118 -0.52 7.39 -5.05
N ARG A 119 -0.82 7.43 -3.74
CA ARG A 119 0.01 6.80 -2.70
C ARG A 119 0.19 5.30 -2.92
N PHE A 120 -0.84 4.59 -3.40
CA PHE A 120 -0.73 3.15 -3.66
C PHE A 120 0.19 2.86 -4.85
N ILE A 121 0.25 3.77 -5.83
CA ILE A 121 1.19 3.66 -6.95
C ILE A 121 2.62 3.84 -6.42
N ILE A 122 2.86 4.84 -5.59
CA ILE A 122 4.18 5.07 -4.97
C ILE A 122 4.56 3.87 -4.11
N PHE A 123 3.64 3.38 -3.28
CA PHE A 123 3.83 2.19 -2.46
C PHE A 123 4.22 0.95 -3.26
N LEU A 124 3.59 0.71 -4.41
CA LEU A 124 3.92 -0.41 -5.28
C LEU A 124 5.37 -0.33 -5.78
N PHE A 125 5.85 0.86 -6.15
CA PHE A 125 7.25 1.06 -6.53
C PHE A 125 8.20 1.00 -5.33
N ALA A 126 7.78 1.44 -4.14
CA ALA A 126 8.51 1.26 -2.90
C ALA A 126 8.71 -0.22 -2.59
N VAL A 127 7.65 -1.03 -2.66
CA VAL A 127 7.71 -2.49 -2.51
C VAL A 127 8.69 -3.08 -3.51
N GLN A 128 8.54 -2.76 -4.80
CA GLN A 128 9.44 -3.25 -5.84
C GLN A 128 10.90 -2.90 -5.52
N TYR A 129 11.17 -1.66 -5.14
CA TYR A 129 12.50 -1.16 -4.85
C TYR A 129 13.16 -1.88 -3.66
N PHE A 130 12.46 -2.02 -2.54
CA PHE A 130 13.00 -2.61 -1.33
C PHE A 130 13.11 -4.13 -1.40
N PHE A 131 12.18 -4.81 -2.05
CA PHE A 131 12.20 -6.28 -2.13
C PHE A 131 13.16 -6.81 -3.20
N PHE A 132 13.31 -6.11 -4.33
CA PHE A 132 14.25 -6.56 -5.37
C PHE A 132 15.72 -6.41 -4.97
N ASN A 133 16.03 -5.49 -4.05
CA ASN A 133 17.41 -5.25 -3.64
C ASN A 133 17.96 -6.26 -2.62
N SER A 134 17.11 -6.97 -1.89
CA SER A 134 17.58 -7.90 -0.88
C SER A 134 16.64 -9.10 -0.70
N LYS A 135 17.03 -10.25 -1.27
CA LYS A 135 16.30 -11.52 -1.05
C LYS A 135 16.25 -11.94 0.43
N LYS A 136 17.27 -11.56 1.20
CA LYS A 136 17.33 -11.85 2.64
C LYS A 136 16.24 -11.13 3.39
N ASN A 137 16.01 -9.84 3.08
CA ASN A 137 15.00 -9.03 3.71
C ASN A 137 13.59 -9.52 3.36
N PHE A 138 13.39 -9.94 2.12
CA PHE A 138 12.14 -10.56 1.68
C PHE A 138 11.79 -11.78 2.54
N ASN A 139 12.72 -12.71 2.72
CA ASN A 139 12.48 -13.92 3.51
C ASN A 139 12.17 -13.61 4.98
N GLN A 140 12.81 -12.59 5.57
CA GLN A 140 12.52 -12.16 6.93
C GLN A 140 11.12 -11.58 7.05
N ILE A 141 10.73 -10.66 6.15
CA ILE A 141 9.40 -10.04 6.14
C ILE A 141 8.33 -11.11 5.94
N PHE A 142 8.54 -12.04 5.01
CA PHE A 142 7.60 -13.13 4.74
C PHE A 142 7.43 -14.05 5.95
N LEU A 143 8.51 -14.32 6.69
CA LEU A 143 8.45 -15.10 7.93
C LEU A 143 7.60 -14.39 8.99
N TYR A 144 7.79 -13.10 9.21
CA TYR A 144 6.98 -12.31 10.15
C TYR A 144 5.50 -12.30 9.73
N TRP A 145 5.21 -12.10 8.44
CA TRP A 145 3.84 -12.15 7.94
C TRP A 145 3.19 -13.51 8.17
N SER A 146 3.93 -14.59 7.91
CA SER A 146 3.43 -15.96 8.13
C SER A 146 3.10 -16.21 9.59
N ILE A 147 3.93 -15.74 10.53
CA ILE A 147 3.66 -15.87 11.97
C ILE A 147 2.40 -15.09 12.36
N ILE A 148 2.26 -13.83 11.92
CA ILE A 148 1.12 -12.99 12.23
C ILE A 148 -0.16 -13.61 11.67
N ILE A 149 -0.16 -14.02 10.40
CA ILE A 149 -1.31 -14.67 9.75
C ILE A 149 -1.68 -15.96 10.49
N PHE A 150 -0.68 -16.75 10.91
CA PHE A 150 -0.92 -17.98 11.66
C PHE A 150 -1.59 -17.70 13.01
N VAL A 151 -1.14 -16.68 13.74
CA VAL A 151 -1.77 -16.26 15.01
C VAL A 151 -3.22 -15.84 14.78
N VAL A 152 -3.49 -15.05 13.74
CA VAL A 152 -4.86 -14.63 13.39
C VAL A 152 -5.73 -15.82 13.03
N LEU A 153 -5.21 -16.78 12.27
CA LEU A 153 -5.96 -18.00 11.94
C LEU A 153 -6.31 -18.81 13.18
N ILE A 154 -5.39 -18.94 14.15
CA ILE A 154 -5.68 -19.59 15.42
C ILE A 154 -6.81 -18.86 16.17
N ASP A 155 -6.74 -17.52 16.21
CA ASP A 155 -7.77 -16.72 16.87
C ASP A 155 -9.16 -16.90 16.24
N VAL A 156 -9.25 -16.90 14.90
CA VAL A 156 -10.50 -17.15 14.17
C VAL A 156 -11.05 -18.56 14.46
N VAL A 157 -10.17 -19.58 14.48
CA VAL A 157 -10.59 -20.96 14.82
C VAL A 157 -11.08 -21.03 16.27
N PHE A 158 -10.37 -20.37 17.17
CA PHE A 158 -10.72 -20.31 18.59
C PHE A 158 -12.07 -19.62 18.78
N GLU A 159 -12.31 -18.48 18.14
CA GLU A 159 -13.57 -17.77 18.15
C GLU A 159 -14.72 -18.66 17.64
N ARG A 160 -14.48 -19.45 16.60
CA ARG A 160 -15.48 -20.36 16.06
C ARG A 160 -15.88 -21.48 17.04
N ILE A 161 -14.92 -21.95 17.84
CA ILE A 161 -15.15 -23.07 18.78
C ILE A 161 -15.74 -22.58 20.10
N PHE A 162 -15.21 -21.48 20.63
CA PHE A 162 -15.52 -21.00 21.98
C PHE A 162 -16.47 -19.79 22.01
N GLY A 163 -16.76 -19.17 20.87
CA GLY A 163 -17.68 -18.04 20.76
C GLY A 163 -17.11 -16.70 21.24
N PHE A 164 -15.83 -16.61 21.55
CA PHE A 164 -15.16 -15.35 21.92
C PHE A 164 -13.77 -15.23 21.28
N ASN A 165 -13.37 -13.99 21.00
CA ASN A 165 -12.13 -13.66 20.31
C ASN A 165 -11.02 -13.40 21.34
N LEU A 166 -9.88 -14.13 21.21
CA LEU A 166 -8.73 -14.01 22.11
C LEU A 166 -8.05 -12.64 22.00
N LEU A 167 -7.94 -12.12 20.78
CA LEU A 167 -7.28 -10.83 20.54
C LEU A 167 -8.10 -9.67 21.12
N TYR A 168 -9.43 -9.79 21.15
CA TYR A 168 -10.30 -8.80 21.79
C TYR A 168 -10.10 -8.73 23.31
N ILE A 169 -9.94 -9.90 23.95
CA ILE A 169 -9.71 -9.99 25.39
C ILE A 169 -8.34 -9.41 25.80
N LEU A 170 -7.33 -9.55 24.94
CA LEU A 170 -5.98 -9.03 25.18
C LEU A 170 -5.87 -7.51 25.00
N CYS A 171 -6.85 -6.88 24.35
CA CYS A 171 -6.86 -5.42 24.09
C CYS A 171 -7.71 -4.64 25.10
N ILE A 172 -8.39 -5.32 26.06
CA ILE A 172 -9.09 -4.70 27.20
C ILE A 172 -8.17 -4.69 28.41
#